data_b984d7146e5a88901e5c036a2666c36c
#
_entry.id   b984d7146e5a88901e5c036a2666c36c
#
_cell.length_a   1.000
_cell.length_b   1.000
_cell.length_c   1.000
_cell.angle_alpha   90.00
_cell.angle_beta   90.00
_cell.angle_gamma   90.00
#
_symmetry.space_group_name_H-M   'P 1'
#
loop_
_entity.id
_entity.type
_entity.pdbx_description
1 polymer ?
#
loop_
_entity_poly.entity_id
_entity_poly.type
_entity_poly.pdbx_seq_one_letter_code
_entity_poly.pdbx_strand_id
1 'polypeptide(L)'
;MEKTKFGYKEIDQKDKPSKVNQVFTSVSNRYDLMNDIMSFGLHRFWKKQFLRLCNLSDKKNVLDVACGTGDIALAIKKQKNSINLTCLDPNKEMIEICKQKFLNSGITDIIYENSGIEDFKLLKNKYDLVTLAFGFRNFTNHEKGLRNIYDCLEPGGLFLLMDIKKPSNEIYSKLFKNYTLKIIPKIGQIVADDFESYKYLGESIQTYFSPDQIEEMCLEVGFECTKIVNLLEDVATIHIARKL
;
A
#
# COMPACT_ATOMS: atom_id res chain seq x y z
N MET A 1 -8.14 -8.82 -25.58
CA MET A 1 -8.29 -8.62 -24.12
C MET A 1 -7.02 -7.96 -23.62
N GLU A 2 -7.15 -6.95 -22.80
CA GLU A 2 -6.00 -6.28 -22.22
C GLU A 2 -5.27 -7.21 -21.26
N LYS A 3 -3.94 -7.20 -21.34
CA LYS A 3 -3.05 -8.02 -20.50
C LYS A 3 -2.45 -7.16 -19.39
N THR A 4 -2.17 -7.79 -18.26
CA THR A 4 -1.50 -7.16 -17.12
C THR A 4 -0.52 -8.14 -16.47
N LYS A 5 0.41 -7.61 -15.69
CA LYS A 5 1.36 -8.45 -14.95
C LYS A 5 0.78 -8.91 -13.60
N PHE A 6 1.01 -10.19 -13.31
CA PHE A 6 0.83 -10.80 -12.00
C PHE A 6 2.15 -11.51 -11.63
N GLY A 7 3.02 -10.83 -10.91
CA GLY A 7 4.41 -11.20 -10.79
C GLY A 7 5.10 -11.19 -12.16
N TYR A 8 5.73 -12.31 -12.54
CA TYR A 8 6.34 -12.48 -13.87
C TYR A 8 5.36 -13.00 -14.93
N LYS A 9 4.15 -13.42 -14.55
CA LYS A 9 3.15 -13.94 -15.48
C LYS A 9 2.35 -12.82 -16.11
N GLU A 10 2.04 -12.95 -17.39
CA GLU A 10 1.01 -12.18 -18.07
C GLU A 10 -0.35 -12.88 -17.91
N ILE A 11 -1.35 -12.13 -17.46
CA ILE A 11 -2.72 -12.60 -17.28
C ILE A 11 -3.71 -11.62 -17.90
N ASP A 12 -4.95 -12.03 -18.08
CA ASP A 12 -6.01 -11.11 -18.46
C ASP A 12 -6.26 -10.10 -17.33
N GLN A 13 -6.41 -8.83 -17.69
CA GLN A 13 -6.57 -7.73 -16.74
C GLN A 13 -7.75 -7.96 -15.78
N LYS A 14 -8.85 -8.50 -16.28
CA LYS A 14 -10.05 -8.84 -15.49
C LYS A 14 -9.81 -9.88 -14.39
N ASP A 15 -8.79 -10.73 -14.53
CA ASP A 15 -8.50 -11.82 -13.59
C ASP A 15 -7.58 -11.36 -12.44
N LYS A 16 -6.86 -10.24 -12.62
CA LYS A 16 -5.89 -9.76 -11.63
C LYS A 16 -6.51 -9.47 -10.26
N PRO A 17 -7.65 -8.76 -10.14
CA PRO A 17 -8.27 -8.50 -8.84
C PRO A 17 -8.56 -9.77 -8.04
N SER A 18 -9.13 -10.79 -8.68
CA SER A 18 -9.43 -12.06 -8.04
C SER A 18 -8.16 -12.78 -7.56
N LYS A 19 -7.10 -12.83 -8.39
CA LYS A 19 -5.83 -13.45 -8.03
C LYS A 19 -5.13 -12.72 -6.88
N VAL A 20 -5.08 -11.40 -6.92
CA VAL A 20 -4.53 -10.58 -5.83
C VAL A 20 -5.33 -10.81 -4.56
N ASN A 21 -6.65 -10.83 -4.64
CA ASN A 21 -7.52 -11.09 -3.48
C ASN A 21 -7.23 -12.47 -2.86
N GLN A 22 -7.06 -13.52 -3.66
CA GLN A 22 -6.69 -14.86 -3.18
C GLN A 22 -5.37 -14.86 -2.41
N VAL A 23 -4.34 -14.17 -2.93
CA VAL A 23 -3.04 -14.02 -2.25
C VAL A 23 -3.24 -13.39 -0.87
N PHE A 24 -3.96 -12.28 -0.77
CA PHE A 24 -4.14 -11.57 0.51
C PHE A 24 -5.03 -12.35 1.49
N THR A 25 -6.03 -13.08 1.00
CA THR A 25 -6.84 -13.97 1.84
C THR A 25 -5.97 -15.08 2.46
N SER A 26 -5.11 -15.73 1.68
CA SER A 26 -4.29 -16.84 2.18
C SER A 26 -3.30 -16.41 3.27
N VAL A 27 -2.75 -15.19 3.17
CA VAL A 27 -1.74 -14.68 4.11
C VAL A 27 -2.31 -13.86 5.28
N SER A 28 -3.61 -13.54 5.27
CA SER A 28 -4.23 -12.55 6.15
C SER A 28 -3.94 -12.80 7.64
N ASN A 29 -4.10 -14.04 8.11
CA ASN A 29 -3.91 -14.41 9.51
C ASN A 29 -2.47 -14.30 10.03
N ARG A 30 -1.47 -14.30 9.14
CA ARG A 30 -0.05 -14.22 9.47
C ARG A 30 0.63 -13.00 8.86
N TYR A 31 -0.16 -12.09 8.29
CA TYR A 31 0.32 -10.94 7.53
C TYR A 31 1.31 -10.08 8.31
N ASP A 32 0.94 -9.65 9.51
CA ASP A 32 1.78 -8.78 10.34
C ASP A 32 3.07 -9.50 10.80
N LEU A 33 2.96 -10.77 11.21
CA LEU A 33 4.10 -11.60 11.58
C LEU A 33 5.09 -11.76 10.41
N MET A 34 4.58 -12.05 9.23
CA MET A 34 5.43 -12.24 8.05
C MET A 34 6.10 -10.93 7.63
N ASN A 35 5.40 -9.79 7.73
CA ASN A 35 6.02 -8.48 7.49
C ASN A 35 7.17 -8.22 8.46
N ASP A 36 7.04 -8.56 9.74
CA ASP A 36 8.14 -8.47 10.73
C ASP A 36 9.33 -9.34 10.33
N ILE A 37 9.08 -10.59 10.00
CA ILE A 37 10.14 -11.56 9.65
C ILE A 37 10.85 -11.14 8.36
N MET A 38 10.09 -10.88 7.29
CA MET A 38 10.64 -10.56 5.97
C MET A 38 11.38 -9.22 5.93
N SER A 39 11.00 -8.27 6.77
CA SER A 39 11.66 -6.97 6.82
C SER A 39 12.65 -6.83 7.97
N PHE A 40 12.87 -7.88 8.78
CA PHE A 40 13.63 -7.80 10.03
C PHE A 40 13.12 -6.65 10.94
N GLY A 41 11.79 -6.42 10.94
CA GLY A 41 11.15 -5.33 11.66
C GLY A 41 11.31 -3.93 11.05
N LEU A 42 12.05 -3.78 9.95
CA LEU A 42 12.31 -2.48 9.30
C LEU A 42 11.04 -1.79 8.80
N HIS A 43 10.01 -2.56 8.40
CA HIS A 43 8.73 -1.98 7.98
C HIS A 43 8.09 -1.11 9.07
N ARG A 44 8.35 -1.38 10.35
CA ARG A 44 7.85 -0.56 11.47
C ARG A 44 8.52 0.82 11.48
N PHE A 45 9.83 0.87 11.19
CA PHE A 45 10.56 2.13 11.04
C PHE A 45 10.05 2.91 9.83
N TRP A 46 9.84 2.25 8.67
CA TRP A 46 9.30 2.88 7.47
C TRP A 46 7.91 3.47 7.73
N LYS A 47 7.00 2.70 8.36
CA LYS A 47 5.67 3.17 8.77
C LYS A 47 5.76 4.40 9.69
N LYS A 48 6.72 4.42 10.63
CA LYS A 48 6.93 5.58 11.51
C LYS A 48 7.39 6.82 10.74
N GLN A 49 8.28 6.68 9.77
CA GLN A 49 8.69 7.80 8.91
C GLN A 49 7.53 8.28 8.02
N PHE A 50 6.78 7.36 7.46
CA PHE A 50 5.59 7.65 6.66
C PHE A 50 4.58 8.50 7.45
N LEU A 51 4.26 8.10 8.67
CA LEU A 51 3.35 8.83 9.55
C LEU A 51 3.84 10.24 9.89
N ARG A 52 5.15 10.45 10.06
CA ARG A 52 5.71 11.80 10.30
C ARG A 52 5.47 12.72 9.11
N LEU A 53 5.51 12.18 7.89
CA LEU A 53 5.30 12.94 6.65
C LEU A 53 3.82 13.23 6.38
N CYS A 54 2.88 12.50 7.02
CA CYS A 54 1.44 12.75 6.92
C CYS A 54 1.02 14.13 7.45
N ASN A 55 1.83 14.76 8.32
CA ASN A 55 1.53 16.06 8.95
C ASN A 55 0.07 16.14 9.47
N LEU A 56 -0.24 15.32 10.46
CA LEU A 56 -1.62 15.12 10.92
C LEU A 56 -2.22 16.30 11.68
N SER A 57 -1.43 17.35 12.04
CA SER A 57 -1.89 18.49 12.87
C SER A 57 -3.18 19.10 12.35
N ASP A 58 -3.24 19.34 11.04
CA ASP A 58 -4.34 20.06 10.40
C ASP A 58 -5.33 19.14 9.68
N LYS A 59 -5.08 17.81 9.68
CA LYS A 59 -5.90 16.83 8.96
C LYS A 59 -7.18 16.50 9.72
N LYS A 60 -8.30 16.40 9.00
CA LYS A 60 -9.63 16.10 9.53
C LYS A 60 -10.23 14.84 8.92
N ASN A 61 -10.11 14.67 7.61
CA ASN A 61 -10.71 13.57 6.85
C ASN A 61 -9.61 12.79 6.13
N VAL A 62 -9.38 11.56 6.54
CA VAL A 62 -8.29 10.72 6.01
C VAL A 62 -8.87 9.46 5.37
N LEU A 63 -8.37 9.11 4.19
CA LEU A 63 -8.63 7.84 3.52
C LEU A 63 -7.34 7.01 3.51
N ASP A 64 -7.37 5.82 4.11
CA ASP A 64 -6.29 4.84 4.01
C ASP A 64 -6.67 3.79 2.96
N VAL A 65 -6.01 3.87 1.80
CA VAL A 65 -6.26 3.02 0.62
C VAL A 65 -5.40 1.77 0.70
N ALA A 66 -5.99 0.61 0.38
CA ALA A 66 -5.38 -0.70 0.59
C ALA A 66 -4.86 -0.83 2.03
N CYS A 67 -5.75 -0.54 2.98
CA CYS A 67 -5.42 -0.42 4.40
C CYS A 67 -4.94 -1.75 5.01
N GLY A 68 -5.21 -2.89 4.37
CA GLY A 68 -4.86 -4.21 4.86
C GLY A 68 -5.40 -4.45 6.27
N THR A 69 -4.53 -4.89 7.17
CA THR A 69 -4.86 -5.11 8.59
C THR A 69 -4.97 -3.82 9.42
N GLY A 70 -4.88 -2.63 8.79
CA GLY A 70 -5.14 -1.34 9.40
C GLY A 70 -3.99 -0.73 10.23
N ASP A 71 -2.75 -1.13 10.00
CA ASP A 71 -1.60 -0.64 10.80
C ASP A 71 -1.37 0.87 10.67
N ILE A 72 -1.41 1.41 9.45
CA ILE A 72 -1.26 2.85 9.19
C ILE A 72 -2.48 3.59 9.74
N ALA A 73 -3.68 3.13 9.39
CA ALA A 73 -4.95 3.68 9.86
C ALA A 73 -5.02 3.78 11.39
N LEU A 74 -4.69 2.69 12.10
CA LEU A 74 -4.69 2.66 13.56
C LEU A 74 -3.65 3.63 14.15
N ALA A 75 -2.47 3.70 13.56
CA ALA A 75 -1.42 4.61 14.01
C ALA A 75 -1.81 6.09 13.80
N ILE A 76 -2.48 6.43 12.69
CA ILE A 76 -3.06 7.76 12.45
C ILE A 76 -4.08 8.09 13.55
N LYS A 77 -5.03 7.19 13.81
CA LYS A 77 -6.10 7.42 14.77
C LYS A 77 -5.56 7.53 16.21
N LYS A 78 -4.56 6.72 16.58
CA LYS A 78 -3.89 6.84 17.89
C LYS A 78 -3.12 8.14 18.05
N GLN A 79 -2.54 8.68 16.97
CA GLN A 79 -1.82 9.95 17.01
C GLN A 79 -2.77 11.15 17.06
N LYS A 80 -3.93 11.09 16.40
CA LYS A 80 -4.93 12.14 16.38
C LYS A 80 -6.35 11.53 16.34
N ASN A 81 -6.94 11.33 17.50
CA ASN A 81 -8.25 10.68 17.65
C ASN A 81 -9.42 11.42 16.97
N SER A 82 -9.31 12.75 16.79
CA SER A 82 -10.36 13.56 16.15
C SER A 82 -10.47 13.42 14.63
N ILE A 83 -9.61 12.61 13.99
CA ILE A 83 -9.64 12.37 12.54
C ILE A 83 -10.85 11.48 12.18
N ASN A 84 -11.62 11.91 11.18
CA ASN A 84 -12.60 11.08 10.49
C ASN A 84 -11.82 10.16 9.54
N LEU A 85 -11.74 8.87 9.87
CA LEU A 85 -10.91 7.92 9.15
C LEU A 85 -11.77 6.93 8.36
N THR A 86 -11.46 6.78 7.09
CA THR A 86 -12.02 5.73 6.22
C THR A 86 -10.91 4.74 5.87
N CYS A 87 -11.15 3.47 6.14
CA CYS A 87 -10.28 2.34 5.76
C CYS A 87 -10.89 1.66 4.54
N LEU A 88 -10.15 1.62 3.43
CA LEU A 88 -10.57 1.04 2.15
C LEU A 88 -9.66 -0.13 1.77
N ASP A 89 -10.22 -1.32 1.60
CA ASP A 89 -9.48 -2.48 1.09
C ASP A 89 -10.40 -3.43 0.32
N PRO A 90 -10.00 -3.97 -0.84
CA PRO A 90 -10.82 -4.91 -1.60
C PRO A 90 -10.92 -6.29 -0.95
N ASN A 91 -10.02 -6.64 -0.03
CA ASN A 91 -10.01 -7.92 0.65
C ASN A 91 -10.83 -7.87 1.94
N LYS A 92 -11.88 -8.70 1.98
CA LYS A 92 -12.81 -8.74 3.12
C LYS A 92 -12.15 -9.22 4.41
N GLU A 93 -11.29 -10.22 4.33
CA GLU A 93 -10.58 -10.78 5.48
C GLU A 93 -9.65 -9.73 6.11
N MET A 94 -8.96 -8.92 5.28
CA MET A 94 -8.14 -7.81 5.74
C MET A 94 -8.99 -6.76 6.49
N ILE A 95 -10.14 -6.39 5.95
CA ILE A 95 -11.07 -5.44 6.60
C ILE A 95 -11.57 -6.00 7.94
N GLU A 96 -11.89 -7.28 8.05
CA GLU A 96 -12.33 -7.87 9.31
C GLU A 96 -11.20 -7.87 10.36
N ILE A 97 -9.96 -8.18 9.98
CA ILE A 97 -8.80 -8.08 10.88
C ILE A 97 -8.58 -6.62 11.30
N CYS A 98 -8.69 -5.69 10.37
CA CYS A 98 -8.61 -4.26 10.64
C CYS A 98 -9.65 -3.83 11.69
N LYS A 99 -10.92 -4.19 11.51
CA LYS A 99 -12.00 -3.92 12.47
C LYS A 99 -11.69 -4.46 13.87
N GLN A 100 -11.27 -5.73 13.96
CA GLN A 100 -10.90 -6.34 15.24
C GLN A 100 -9.74 -5.60 15.93
N LYS A 101 -8.73 -5.17 15.15
CA LYS A 101 -7.61 -4.40 15.67
C LYS A 101 -8.02 -3.05 16.26
N PHE A 102 -8.97 -2.34 15.61
CA PHE A 102 -9.54 -1.11 16.11
C PHE A 102 -10.40 -1.34 17.36
N LEU A 103 -11.28 -2.34 17.35
CA LEU A 103 -12.12 -2.70 18.51
C LEU A 103 -11.25 -3.06 19.72
N ASN A 104 -10.21 -3.86 19.54
CA ASN A 104 -9.26 -4.21 20.60
C ASN A 104 -8.48 -2.99 21.15
N SER A 105 -8.43 -1.90 20.37
CA SER A 105 -7.85 -0.61 20.79
C SER A 105 -8.88 0.37 21.39
N GLY A 106 -10.14 -0.04 21.55
CA GLY A 106 -11.23 0.80 22.07
C GLY A 106 -11.69 1.89 21.11
N ILE A 107 -11.45 1.75 19.81
CA ILE A 107 -11.80 2.73 18.78
C ILE A 107 -12.92 2.17 17.92
N THR A 108 -14.06 2.87 17.84
CA THR A 108 -15.26 2.40 17.13
C THR A 108 -15.75 3.34 16.04
N ASP A 109 -15.22 4.55 15.96
CA ASP A 109 -15.65 5.62 15.05
C ASP A 109 -14.86 5.61 13.72
N ILE A 110 -14.80 4.45 13.06
CA ILE A 110 -14.09 4.24 11.80
C ILE A 110 -15.09 3.83 10.72
N ILE A 111 -14.92 4.36 9.52
CA ILE A 111 -15.65 3.92 8.32
C ILE A 111 -14.82 2.83 7.63
N TYR A 112 -15.45 1.70 7.33
CA TYR A 112 -14.81 0.59 6.60
C TYR A 112 -15.53 0.37 5.28
N GLU A 113 -14.75 0.34 4.19
CA GLU A 113 -15.22 0.13 2.84
C GLU A 113 -14.52 -1.08 2.21
N ASN A 114 -15.31 -2.11 1.86
CA ASN A 114 -14.75 -3.29 1.21
C ASN A 114 -14.82 -3.11 -0.32
N SER A 115 -13.87 -2.35 -0.86
CA SER A 115 -13.74 -2.05 -2.29
C SER A 115 -12.30 -1.70 -2.63
N GLY A 116 -11.89 -1.90 -3.88
CA GLY A 116 -10.67 -1.30 -4.42
C GLY A 116 -10.90 0.17 -4.78
N ILE A 117 -9.87 0.98 -4.70
CA ILE A 117 -9.95 2.41 -5.06
C ILE A 117 -10.35 2.61 -6.53
N GLU A 118 -10.04 1.66 -7.39
CA GLU A 118 -10.38 1.69 -8.81
C GLU A 118 -11.90 1.60 -9.05
N ASP A 119 -12.64 1.01 -8.12
CA ASP A 119 -14.10 0.78 -8.19
C ASP A 119 -14.87 1.45 -7.05
N PHE A 120 -14.15 2.16 -6.18
CA PHE A 120 -14.76 2.85 -5.05
C PHE A 120 -15.69 3.97 -5.51
N LYS A 121 -16.88 4.05 -4.90
CA LYS A 121 -17.82 5.13 -5.16
C LYS A 121 -17.30 6.43 -4.57
N LEU A 122 -16.68 7.22 -5.41
CA LEU A 122 -15.98 8.43 -5.02
C LEU A 122 -16.92 9.50 -4.44
N LEU A 123 -16.47 10.04 -3.31
CA LEU A 123 -16.91 11.33 -2.81
C LEU A 123 -15.83 12.35 -3.20
N LYS A 124 -16.11 13.16 -4.22
CA LYS A 124 -15.14 14.18 -4.68
C LYS A 124 -14.84 15.20 -3.60
N ASN A 125 -13.58 15.65 -3.54
CA ASN A 125 -13.11 16.71 -2.64
C ASN A 125 -13.52 16.48 -1.17
N LYS A 126 -13.38 15.24 -0.68
CA LYS A 126 -13.77 14.87 0.69
C LYS A 126 -12.60 14.76 1.64
N TYR A 127 -11.44 14.31 1.16
CA TYR A 127 -10.32 13.96 2.02
C TYR A 127 -9.20 15.00 1.92
N ASP A 128 -8.65 15.37 3.04
CA ASP A 128 -7.47 16.26 3.12
C ASP A 128 -6.15 15.47 3.17
N LEU A 129 -6.24 14.15 3.38
CA LEU A 129 -5.12 13.22 3.30
C LEU A 129 -5.57 11.87 2.76
N VAL A 130 -4.83 11.35 1.78
CA VAL A 130 -4.92 9.96 1.34
C VAL A 130 -3.59 9.26 1.58
N THR A 131 -3.63 8.12 2.25
CA THR A 131 -2.47 7.24 2.48
C THR A 131 -2.61 5.95 1.69
N LEU A 132 -1.48 5.43 1.18
CA LEU A 132 -1.40 4.16 0.47
C LEU A 132 -0.04 3.54 0.76
N ALA A 133 -0.01 2.49 1.58
CA ALA A 133 1.22 1.84 1.98
C ALA A 133 1.26 0.37 1.52
N PHE A 134 2.26 0.02 0.70
CA PHE A 134 2.53 -1.35 0.21
C PHE A 134 1.43 -1.96 -0.66
N GLY A 135 0.50 -1.14 -1.17
CA GLY A 135 -0.66 -1.59 -1.94
C GLY A 135 -0.59 -1.29 -3.43
N PHE A 136 0.11 -0.22 -3.85
CA PHE A 136 0.04 0.32 -5.20
C PHE A 136 0.47 -0.68 -6.29
N ARG A 137 1.50 -1.51 -6.04
CA ARG A 137 1.98 -2.53 -6.99
C ARG A 137 0.89 -3.56 -7.36
N ASN A 138 -0.15 -3.70 -6.56
CA ASN A 138 -1.24 -4.67 -6.76
C ASN A 138 -2.41 -4.10 -7.57
N PHE A 139 -2.43 -2.81 -7.86
CA PHE A 139 -3.48 -2.19 -8.67
C PHE A 139 -3.54 -2.84 -10.05
N THR A 140 -4.74 -2.95 -10.59
CA THR A 140 -4.99 -3.45 -11.94
C THR A 140 -4.80 -2.35 -12.97
N ASN A 141 -5.37 -1.19 -12.69
CA ASN A 141 -5.24 0.02 -13.49
C ASN A 141 -4.72 1.16 -12.61
N HIS A 142 -3.40 1.40 -12.67
CA HIS A 142 -2.72 2.39 -11.82
C HIS A 142 -3.17 3.81 -12.10
N GLU A 143 -3.41 4.17 -13.38
CA GLU A 143 -3.90 5.49 -13.77
C GLU A 143 -5.29 5.74 -13.18
N LYS A 144 -6.23 4.79 -13.35
CA LYS A 144 -7.59 4.89 -12.79
C LYS A 144 -7.53 5.04 -11.27
N GLY A 145 -6.68 4.24 -10.58
CA GLY A 145 -6.51 4.33 -9.15
C GLY A 145 -5.98 5.68 -8.68
N LEU A 146 -4.95 6.21 -9.34
CA LEU A 146 -4.38 7.53 -9.03
C LEU A 146 -5.37 8.67 -9.32
N ARG A 147 -6.11 8.59 -10.43
CA ARG A 147 -7.15 9.57 -10.77
C ARG A 147 -8.26 9.59 -9.71
N ASN A 148 -8.68 8.41 -9.26
CA ASN A 148 -9.66 8.29 -8.20
C ASN A 148 -9.15 8.86 -6.86
N ILE A 149 -7.88 8.64 -6.53
CA ILE A 149 -7.24 9.26 -5.36
C ILE A 149 -7.20 10.78 -5.51
N TYR A 150 -6.80 11.30 -6.69
CA TYR A 150 -6.79 12.73 -6.97
C TYR A 150 -8.18 13.36 -6.84
N ASP A 151 -9.21 12.71 -7.41
CA ASP A 151 -10.58 13.23 -7.40
C ASP A 151 -11.18 13.29 -5.98
N CYS A 152 -10.87 12.33 -5.12
CA CYS A 152 -11.38 12.31 -3.75
C CYS A 152 -10.67 13.29 -2.79
N LEU A 153 -9.46 13.77 -3.15
CA LEU A 153 -8.76 14.79 -2.38
C LEU A 153 -9.38 16.17 -2.58
N GLU A 154 -9.45 16.96 -1.52
CA GLU A 154 -9.79 18.38 -1.59
C GLU A 154 -8.63 19.21 -2.17
N PRO A 155 -8.86 20.42 -2.69
CA PRO A 155 -7.77 21.35 -3.04
C PRO A 155 -6.85 21.58 -1.83
N GLY A 156 -5.54 21.51 -2.04
CA GLY A 156 -4.52 21.51 -0.98
C GLY A 156 -4.30 20.14 -0.32
N GLY A 157 -5.11 19.13 -0.68
CA GLY A 157 -5.04 17.78 -0.15
C GLY A 157 -3.71 17.08 -0.44
N LEU A 158 -3.31 16.18 0.44
CA LEU A 158 -2.03 15.49 0.42
C LEU A 158 -2.22 14.01 0.12
N PHE A 159 -1.46 13.48 -0.83
CA PHE A 159 -1.33 12.05 -1.11
C PHE A 159 0.06 11.56 -0.70
N LEU A 160 0.09 10.50 0.11
CA LEU A 160 1.33 9.78 0.44
C LEU A 160 1.22 8.34 -0.03
N LEU A 161 2.21 7.92 -0.83
CA LEU A 161 2.37 6.54 -1.26
C LEU A 161 3.70 6.00 -0.76
N MET A 162 3.68 4.86 -0.09
CA MET A 162 4.89 4.13 0.31
C MET A 162 4.88 2.73 -0.29
N ASP A 163 5.97 2.35 -0.95
CA ASP A 163 6.11 0.96 -1.42
C ASP A 163 7.59 0.52 -1.45
N ILE A 164 7.77 -0.79 -1.56
CA ILE A 164 9.09 -1.44 -1.69
C ILE A 164 9.46 -1.47 -3.16
N LYS A 165 10.70 -1.13 -3.45
CA LYS A 165 11.26 -1.19 -4.80
C LYS A 165 12.59 -1.96 -4.84
N LYS A 166 13.04 -2.26 -6.03
CA LYS A 166 14.37 -2.78 -6.27
C LYS A 166 15.41 -1.68 -5.97
N PRO A 167 16.45 -1.93 -5.15
CA PRO A 167 17.53 -0.97 -4.90
C PRO A 167 18.26 -0.55 -6.19
N SER A 168 18.68 0.70 -6.25
CA SER A 168 19.38 1.25 -7.43
C SER A 168 20.83 0.78 -7.52
N ASN A 169 21.50 0.52 -6.39
CA ASN A 169 22.85 -0.02 -6.38
C ASN A 169 22.86 -1.47 -6.87
N GLU A 170 23.72 -1.81 -7.84
CA GLU A 170 23.75 -3.13 -8.50
C GLU A 170 24.03 -4.28 -7.52
N ILE A 171 24.95 -4.11 -6.56
CA ILE A 171 25.33 -5.15 -5.61
C ILE A 171 24.15 -5.43 -4.68
N TYR A 172 23.58 -4.40 -4.09
CA TYR A 172 22.40 -4.52 -3.24
C TYR A 172 21.20 -5.06 -4.02
N SER A 173 21.02 -4.65 -5.25
CA SER A 173 19.96 -5.16 -6.13
C SER A 173 20.07 -6.66 -6.38
N LYS A 174 21.27 -7.19 -6.64
CA LYS A 174 21.50 -8.64 -6.82
C LYS A 174 21.20 -9.42 -5.53
N LEU A 175 21.67 -8.92 -4.39
CA LEU A 175 21.40 -9.52 -3.08
C LEU A 175 19.91 -9.49 -2.76
N PHE A 176 19.26 -8.35 -2.94
CA PHE A 176 17.83 -8.16 -2.71
C PHE A 176 16.96 -9.02 -3.62
N LYS A 177 17.33 -9.16 -4.89
CA LYS A 177 16.67 -10.07 -5.84
C LYS A 177 16.75 -11.53 -5.37
N ASN A 178 17.93 -11.99 -4.94
CA ASN A 178 18.06 -13.34 -4.41
C ASN A 178 17.25 -13.53 -3.12
N TYR A 179 17.24 -12.53 -2.24
CA TYR A 179 16.44 -12.53 -1.02
C TYR A 179 14.95 -12.64 -1.32
N THR A 180 14.42 -11.73 -2.16
CA THR A 180 12.98 -11.67 -2.47
C THR A 180 12.47 -12.87 -3.25
N LEU A 181 13.30 -13.44 -4.17
CA LEU A 181 12.85 -14.53 -5.04
C LEU A 181 13.17 -15.94 -4.50
N LYS A 182 14.15 -16.09 -3.60
CA LYS A 182 14.59 -17.42 -3.14
C LYS A 182 14.40 -17.63 -1.63
N ILE A 183 14.57 -16.59 -0.82
CA ILE A 183 14.53 -16.71 0.65
C ILE A 183 13.10 -16.44 1.15
N ILE A 184 12.49 -15.33 0.75
CA ILE A 184 11.12 -14.97 1.17
C ILE A 184 10.11 -16.09 0.90
N PRO A 185 10.04 -16.71 -0.30
CA PRO A 185 9.09 -17.80 -0.55
C PRO A 185 9.30 -19.02 0.36
N LYS A 186 10.56 -19.35 0.68
CA LYS A 186 10.88 -20.45 1.62
C LYS A 186 10.45 -20.12 3.05
N ILE A 187 10.67 -18.88 3.49
CA ILE A 187 10.15 -18.41 4.79
C ILE A 187 8.63 -18.51 4.80
N GLY A 188 7.95 -18.07 3.73
CA GLY A 188 6.51 -18.17 3.57
C GLY A 188 6.01 -19.61 3.69
N GLN A 189 6.69 -20.56 3.03
CA GLN A 189 6.38 -21.98 3.16
C GLN A 189 6.50 -22.49 4.60
N ILE A 190 7.56 -22.13 5.30
CA ILE A 190 7.83 -22.64 6.66
C ILE A 190 6.89 -22.00 7.69
N VAL A 191 6.68 -20.67 7.60
CA VAL A 191 5.97 -19.91 8.64
C VAL A 191 4.46 -19.85 8.36
N ALA A 192 4.06 -19.74 7.10
CA ALA A 192 2.68 -19.52 6.70
C ALA A 192 2.06 -20.67 5.89
N ASP A 193 2.85 -21.71 5.57
CA ASP A 193 2.49 -22.79 4.65
C ASP A 193 2.01 -22.32 3.28
N ASP A 194 2.62 -21.21 2.79
CA ASP A 194 2.22 -20.56 1.55
C ASP A 194 3.45 -20.07 0.75
N PHE A 195 3.97 -20.93 -0.12
CA PHE A 195 5.09 -20.59 -1.00
C PHE A 195 4.68 -19.62 -2.11
N GLU A 196 3.53 -19.85 -2.74
CA GLU A 196 3.13 -19.15 -3.95
C GLU A 196 2.79 -17.67 -3.71
N SER A 197 2.13 -17.34 -2.61
CA SER A 197 1.82 -15.95 -2.26
C SER A 197 3.08 -15.13 -1.99
N TYR A 198 4.08 -15.74 -1.33
CA TYR A 198 5.35 -15.04 -1.06
C TYR A 198 6.28 -15.02 -2.27
N LYS A 199 6.16 -15.97 -3.20
CA LYS A 199 6.78 -15.91 -4.52
C LYS A 199 6.20 -14.75 -5.34
N TYR A 200 4.87 -14.63 -5.38
CA TYR A 200 4.19 -13.50 -6.00
C TYR A 200 4.68 -12.15 -5.42
N LEU A 201 4.80 -12.04 -4.10
CA LEU A 201 5.36 -10.85 -3.45
C LEU A 201 6.75 -10.51 -4.00
N GLY A 202 7.67 -11.47 -4.02
CA GLY A 202 9.02 -11.28 -4.55
C GLY A 202 9.03 -10.86 -6.02
N GLU A 203 8.23 -11.52 -6.86
CA GLU A 203 8.12 -11.21 -8.28
C GLU A 203 7.50 -9.82 -8.51
N SER A 204 6.45 -9.46 -7.75
CA SER A 204 5.78 -8.15 -7.85
C SER A 204 6.73 -6.99 -7.55
N ILE A 205 7.62 -7.15 -6.57
CA ILE A 205 8.67 -6.15 -6.25
C ILE A 205 9.65 -5.99 -7.41
N GLN A 206 10.05 -7.10 -8.06
CA GLN A 206 11.01 -7.05 -9.16
C GLN A 206 10.45 -6.42 -10.45
N THR A 207 9.13 -6.46 -10.63
CA THR A 207 8.42 -5.92 -11.80
C THR A 207 7.77 -4.57 -11.54
N TYR A 208 7.96 -4.00 -10.34
CA TYR A 208 7.37 -2.74 -9.94
C TYR A 208 8.01 -1.54 -10.61
N PHE A 209 7.28 -0.45 -10.68
CA PHE A 209 7.70 0.82 -11.26
C PHE A 209 8.92 1.43 -10.53
N SER A 210 9.72 2.17 -11.28
CA SER A 210 10.71 3.04 -10.66
C SER A 210 10.04 4.23 -9.95
N PRO A 211 10.71 4.88 -8.99
CA PRO A 211 10.17 6.07 -8.34
C PRO A 211 9.82 7.18 -9.35
N ASP A 212 10.65 7.39 -10.36
CA ASP A 212 10.43 8.42 -11.39
C ASP A 212 9.18 8.12 -12.23
N GLN A 213 8.92 6.84 -12.56
CA GLN A 213 7.70 6.44 -13.25
C GLN A 213 6.44 6.67 -12.40
N ILE A 214 6.52 6.45 -11.08
CA ILE A 214 5.39 6.72 -10.16
C ILE A 214 5.16 8.24 -10.07
N GLU A 215 6.21 9.03 -10.00
CA GLU A 215 6.13 10.49 -9.99
C GLU A 215 5.47 11.00 -11.28
N GLU A 216 5.92 10.52 -12.45
CA GLU A 216 5.35 10.83 -13.75
C GLU A 216 3.84 10.52 -13.81
N MET A 217 3.44 9.31 -13.39
CA MET A 217 2.01 8.95 -13.30
C MET A 217 1.22 9.88 -12.37
N CYS A 218 1.80 10.34 -11.26
CA CYS A 218 1.15 11.31 -10.39
C CYS A 218 0.96 12.67 -11.08
N LEU A 219 1.99 13.15 -11.78
CA LEU A 219 1.92 14.41 -12.54
C LEU A 219 0.88 14.34 -13.67
N GLU A 220 0.82 13.22 -14.40
CA GLU A 220 -0.14 13.01 -15.50
C GLU A 220 -1.60 13.06 -15.04
N VAL A 221 -1.92 12.63 -13.83
CA VAL A 221 -3.28 12.72 -13.27
C VAL A 221 -3.61 14.09 -12.67
N GLY A 222 -2.60 15.00 -12.56
CA GLY A 222 -2.79 16.38 -12.12
C GLY A 222 -2.24 16.70 -10.73
N PHE A 223 -1.51 15.79 -10.08
CA PHE A 223 -0.78 16.15 -8.85
C PHE A 223 0.34 17.14 -9.14
N GLU A 224 0.61 17.99 -8.16
CA GLU A 224 1.70 18.97 -8.21
C GLU A 224 2.56 18.84 -6.94
N CYS A 225 3.71 19.52 -6.91
CA CYS A 225 4.62 19.53 -5.76
C CYS A 225 5.01 18.13 -5.28
N THR A 226 5.39 17.26 -6.20
CA THR A 226 5.83 15.90 -5.88
C THR A 226 7.20 15.90 -5.21
N LYS A 227 7.38 14.96 -4.28
CA LYS A 227 8.65 14.72 -3.60
C LYS A 227 8.84 13.24 -3.34
N ILE A 228 10.03 12.73 -3.62
CA ILE A 228 10.42 11.35 -3.32
C ILE A 228 11.35 11.32 -2.11
N VAL A 229 11.05 10.49 -1.13
CA VAL A 229 11.89 10.23 0.05
C VAL A 229 12.33 8.78 0.01
N ASN A 230 13.62 8.54 -0.15
CA ASN A 230 14.21 7.21 -0.12
C ASN A 230 14.45 6.77 1.33
N LEU A 231 14.13 5.52 1.62
CA LEU A 231 14.34 4.89 2.92
C LEU A 231 15.30 3.72 2.78
N LEU A 232 16.20 3.59 3.74
CA LEU A 232 17.14 2.49 3.91
C LEU A 232 17.76 1.99 2.59
N GLU A 233 18.89 2.60 2.18
CA GLU A 233 19.61 2.22 0.95
C GLU A 233 18.68 2.02 -0.26
N ASP A 234 17.59 2.80 -0.29
CA ASP A 234 16.70 2.84 -1.43
C ASP A 234 15.81 1.57 -1.63
N VAL A 235 15.61 0.77 -0.57
CA VAL A 235 14.73 -0.42 -0.59
C VAL A 235 13.25 -0.05 -0.54
N ALA A 236 12.91 1.05 0.13
CA ALA A 236 11.55 1.58 0.15
C ALA A 236 11.54 3.07 -0.19
N THR A 237 10.47 3.55 -0.79
CA THR A 237 10.27 4.96 -1.14
C THR A 237 8.95 5.47 -0.61
N ILE A 238 8.92 6.76 -0.26
CA ILE A 238 7.70 7.49 0.01
C ILE A 238 7.56 8.60 -1.03
N HIS A 239 6.47 8.57 -1.78
CA HIS A 239 6.06 9.64 -2.67
C HIS A 239 5.08 10.53 -1.94
N ILE A 240 5.29 11.82 -2.05
CA ILE A 240 4.43 12.86 -1.48
C ILE A 240 3.95 13.70 -2.64
N ALA A 241 2.65 13.75 -2.87
CA ALA A 241 2.06 14.52 -3.96
C ALA A 241 0.90 15.37 -3.42
N ARG A 242 0.66 16.52 -4.03
CA ARG A 242 -0.36 17.47 -3.59
C ARG A 242 -1.32 17.80 -4.73
N LYS A 243 -2.59 17.87 -4.41
CA LYS A 243 -3.61 18.47 -5.28
C LYS A 243 -3.67 19.97 -4.96
N LEU A 244 -3.42 20.83 -5.96
CA LEU A 244 -3.56 22.29 -5.86
C LEU A 244 -4.94 22.75 -6.36
#